data_6dd31a4712af84d72a26f5d4db9905d5
#
_entry.id   6dd31a4712af84d72a26f5d4db9905d5
#
_cell.length_a   1.000
_cell.length_b   1.000
_cell.length_c   1.000
_cell.angle_alpha   90.00
_cell.angle_beta   90.00
_cell.angle_gamma   90.00
#
_symmetry.space_group_name_H-M   'P 1'
#
loop_
_entity.id
_entity.type
_entity.pdbx_description
1 polymer ?
#
loop_
_entity_poly.entity_id
_entity_poly.type
_entity_poly.pdbx_seq_one_letter_code
_entity_poly.pdbx_strand_id
1 'polypeptide(L)'
;GQEINITTYNLCRINMFLHDIDYDKFDIALGDTLTDPQHWDDEPFEAIVSNPPYSIKWKGDNDPILINDPRFSPAGVLAPKSKADLAFIMHSLSWLATNGTAAIVCFPGVMYRGGAEKKIRQYLIDNNYIDCIIQLPDNLFYGTSIATCIMVLKKSKSENSTLFIDASKEFVKVTNNNKLTQENIETILNAFKDRKDIEHFARLVPNSEIAEQDYNLSVST
;
A
#
# COMPACT_ATOMS: atom_id res chain seq x y z
N GLY A 1 12.29 -8.36 5.77
CA GLY A 1 12.31 -7.11 5.00
C GLY A 1 13.47 -7.05 4.02
N GLN A 2 13.46 -6.05 3.11
CA GLN A 2 14.53 -5.88 2.14
C GLN A 2 14.81 -4.40 1.90
N GLU A 3 16.10 -4.03 1.78
CA GLU A 3 16.57 -2.65 1.62
C GLU A 3 17.71 -2.60 0.61
N ILE A 4 17.65 -1.65 -0.32
CA ILE A 4 18.66 -1.48 -1.38
C ILE A 4 19.88 -0.68 -0.88
N ASN A 5 19.71 0.24 0.07
CA ASN A 5 20.77 1.09 0.57
C ASN A 5 21.49 0.42 1.74
N ILE A 6 22.79 0.16 1.60
CA ILE A 6 23.60 -0.51 2.63
C ILE A 6 23.59 0.23 3.98
N THR A 7 23.56 1.56 3.98
CA THR A 7 23.54 2.34 5.23
C THR A 7 22.20 2.17 5.94
N THR A 8 21.08 2.28 5.21
CA THR A 8 19.72 2.07 5.75
C THR A 8 19.54 0.63 6.22
N TYR A 9 20.04 -0.34 5.45
CA TYR A 9 20.06 -1.75 5.83
C TYR A 9 20.75 -1.97 7.19
N ASN A 10 21.96 -1.40 7.38
CA ASN A 10 22.68 -1.53 8.63
C ASN A 10 21.98 -0.79 9.77
N LEU A 11 21.43 0.41 9.53
CA LEU A 11 20.66 1.16 10.53
C LEU A 11 19.41 0.39 10.97
N CYS A 12 18.70 -0.25 10.04
CA CYS A 12 17.54 -1.06 10.37
C CYS A 12 17.92 -2.22 11.30
N ARG A 13 19.00 -2.94 11.00
CA ARG A 13 19.49 -4.04 11.84
C ARG A 13 19.92 -3.57 13.23
N ILE A 14 20.63 -2.44 13.32
CA ILE A 14 21.00 -1.83 14.59
C ILE A 14 19.73 -1.45 15.38
N ASN A 15 18.72 -0.89 14.70
CA ASN A 15 17.46 -0.52 15.35
C ASN A 15 16.74 -1.74 15.94
N MET A 16 16.76 -2.90 15.26
CA MET A 16 16.21 -4.14 15.84
C MET A 16 16.90 -4.50 17.16
N PHE A 17 18.23 -4.47 17.21
CA PHE A 17 18.98 -4.73 18.45
C PHE A 17 18.70 -3.71 19.56
N LEU A 18 18.54 -2.43 19.21
CA LEU A 18 18.20 -1.40 20.20
C LEU A 18 16.77 -1.56 20.78
N HIS A 19 15.93 -2.35 20.12
CA HIS A 19 14.59 -2.72 20.59
C HIS A 19 14.53 -4.16 21.14
N ASP A 20 15.67 -4.72 21.54
CA ASP A 20 15.78 -6.06 22.13
C ASP A 20 15.25 -7.20 21.22
N ILE A 21 15.35 -7.01 19.88
CA ILE A 21 15.01 -8.02 18.90
C ILE A 21 16.30 -8.71 18.46
N ASP A 22 16.45 -9.97 18.83
CA ASP A 22 17.62 -10.79 18.49
C ASP A 22 17.72 -11.08 17.00
N TYR A 23 18.92 -11.38 16.52
CA TYR A 23 19.22 -11.60 15.09
C TYR A 23 18.45 -12.77 14.46
N ASP A 24 18.03 -13.73 15.24
CA ASP A 24 17.25 -14.89 14.82
C ASP A 24 15.74 -14.62 14.70
N LYS A 25 15.29 -13.43 15.13
CA LYS A 25 13.88 -13.00 15.11
C LYS A 25 13.52 -12.05 13.99
N PHE A 26 14.49 -11.69 13.16
CA PHE A 26 14.23 -10.87 11.98
C PHE A 26 15.11 -11.29 10.80
N ASP A 27 14.58 -11.14 9.60
CA ASP A 27 15.32 -11.29 8.36
C ASP A 27 15.19 -10.01 7.53
N ILE A 28 16.33 -9.34 7.29
CA ILE A 28 16.43 -8.15 6.45
C ILE A 28 17.51 -8.40 5.41
N ALA A 29 17.11 -8.52 4.17
CA ALA A 29 18.00 -8.74 3.03
C ALA A 29 18.51 -7.41 2.45
N LEU A 30 19.70 -7.42 1.87
CA LEU A 30 20.24 -6.30 1.10
C LEU A 30 20.01 -6.57 -0.39
N GLY A 31 19.24 -5.72 -1.06
CA GLY A 31 18.97 -5.83 -2.49
C GLY A 31 17.79 -4.99 -2.95
N ASP A 32 17.60 -4.87 -4.26
CA ASP A 32 16.47 -4.19 -4.86
C ASP A 32 15.22 -5.08 -4.83
N THR A 33 14.26 -4.74 -4.02
CA THR A 33 12.99 -5.48 -3.87
C THR A 33 12.27 -5.75 -5.19
N LEU A 34 12.34 -4.84 -6.15
CA LEU A 34 11.60 -4.97 -7.40
C LEU A 34 12.33 -5.80 -8.46
N THR A 35 13.66 -5.80 -8.46
CA THR A 35 14.47 -6.46 -9.51
C THR A 35 15.28 -7.65 -9.01
N ASP A 36 15.51 -7.73 -7.70
CA ASP A 36 16.28 -8.79 -7.03
C ASP A 36 15.65 -9.19 -5.70
N PRO A 37 14.40 -9.71 -5.69
CA PRO A 37 13.70 -10.11 -4.47
C PRO A 37 14.39 -11.29 -3.80
N GLN A 38 14.61 -11.21 -2.47
CA GLN A 38 15.40 -12.19 -1.71
C GLN A 38 14.56 -13.18 -0.90
N HIS A 39 13.26 -12.94 -0.75
CA HIS A 39 12.36 -13.77 0.09
C HIS A 39 11.43 -14.66 -0.74
N TRP A 40 11.92 -15.20 -1.89
CA TRP A 40 11.11 -16.04 -2.77
C TRP A 40 10.73 -17.39 -2.18
N ASP A 41 11.62 -17.96 -1.36
CA ASP A 41 11.46 -19.29 -0.78
C ASP A 41 10.78 -19.24 0.59
N ASP A 42 10.44 -18.05 1.08
CA ASP A 42 9.73 -17.88 2.33
C ASP A 42 8.24 -18.27 2.16
N GLU A 43 7.64 -18.73 3.25
CA GLU A 43 6.19 -18.87 3.33
C GLU A 43 5.51 -17.52 3.10
N PRO A 44 4.35 -17.46 2.40
CA PRO A 44 3.63 -16.22 2.18
C PRO A 44 3.29 -15.52 3.50
N PHE A 45 3.42 -14.19 3.51
CA PHE A 45 3.25 -13.40 4.72
C PHE A 45 1.77 -13.20 5.09
N GLU A 46 1.41 -13.47 6.33
CA GLU A 46 0.06 -13.21 6.85
C GLU A 46 -0.20 -11.73 7.09
N ALA A 47 0.85 -10.95 7.38
CA ALA A 47 0.76 -9.51 7.57
C ALA A 47 1.89 -8.79 6.84
N ILE A 48 1.53 -7.80 6.01
CA ILE A 48 2.50 -6.92 5.36
C ILE A 48 2.15 -5.49 5.74
N VAL A 49 3.12 -4.75 6.28
CA VAL A 49 3.03 -3.30 6.50
C VAL A 49 4.18 -2.63 5.78
N SER A 50 3.89 -1.61 4.98
CA SER A 50 4.90 -0.95 4.17
C SER A 50 4.60 0.53 3.96
N ASN A 51 5.66 1.33 3.97
CA ASN A 51 5.66 2.70 3.47
C ASN A 51 6.77 2.79 2.41
N PRO A 52 6.51 2.30 1.19
CA PRO A 52 7.52 2.27 0.14
C PRO A 52 7.84 3.69 -0.36
N PRO A 53 9.00 3.90 -0.99
CA PRO A 53 9.36 5.20 -1.53
C PRO A 53 8.41 5.61 -2.66
N TYR A 54 7.95 6.90 -2.63
CA TYR A 54 6.99 7.41 -3.60
C TYR A 54 7.65 7.88 -4.88
N SER A 55 7.02 7.56 -6.01
CA SER A 55 7.35 8.07 -7.34
C SER A 55 8.83 7.93 -7.72
N ILE A 56 9.48 6.86 -7.29
CA ILE A 56 10.86 6.56 -7.69
C ILE A 56 10.90 5.91 -9.08
N LYS A 57 12.02 6.12 -9.77
CA LYS A 57 12.32 5.42 -11.02
C LYS A 57 12.72 3.99 -10.75
N TRP A 58 12.34 3.09 -11.66
CA TRP A 58 12.73 1.69 -11.66
C TRP A 58 12.88 1.19 -13.10
N LYS A 59 13.18 -0.09 -13.34
CA LYS A 59 13.29 -0.64 -14.72
C LYS A 59 11.95 -0.57 -15.48
N GLY A 60 10.85 -0.90 -14.82
CA GLY A 60 9.50 -0.66 -15.30
C GLY A 60 9.14 -1.31 -16.62
N ASP A 61 8.28 -0.61 -17.36
CA ASP A 61 7.61 -1.03 -18.58
C ASP A 61 8.53 -1.35 -19.78
N ASN A 62 9.82 -1.08 -19.68
CA ASN A 62 10.79 -1.39 -20.73
C ASN A 62 11.63 -2.66 -20.46
N ASP A 63 11.41 -3.35 -19.35
CA ASP A 63 12.17 -4.55 -19.02
C ASP A 63 11.43 -5.81 -19.51
N PRO A 64 12.01 -6.56 -20.50
CA PRO A 64 11.36 -7.74 -21.07
C PRO A 64 11.28 -8.93 -20.08
N ILE A 65 12.06 -8.92 -19.02
CA ILE A 65 12.03 -9.95 -17.98
C ILE A 65 10.89 -9.67 -17.01
N LEU A 66 10.77 -8.44 -16.54
CA LEU A 66 9.78 -8.06 -15.54
C LEU A 66 8.33 -8.20 -16.01
N ILE A 67 8.06 -8.08 -17.33
CA ILE A 67 6.69 -8.29 -17.84
C ILE A 67 6.23 -9.74 -17.67
N ASN A 68 7.14 -10.68 -17.56
CA ASN A 68 6.86 -12.10 -17.34
C ASN A 68 7.06 -12.51 -15.87
N ASP A 69 7.48 -11.60 -15.01
CA ASP A 69 7.63 -11.85 -13.58
C ASP A 69 6.26 -12.15 -12.95
N PRO A 70 6.09 -13.26 -12.21
CA PRO A 70 4.80 -13.67 -11.66
C PRO A 70 4.18 -12.65 -10.67
N ARG A 71 4.98 -11.72 -10.15
CA ARG A 71 4.48 -10.63 -9.30
C ARG A 71 3.71 -9.58 -10.11
N PHE A 72 4.11 -9.33 -11.36
CA PHE A 72 3.59 -8.23 -12.18
C PHE A 72 2.76 -8.69 -13.38
N SER A 73 3.11 -9.84 -13.96
CA SER A 73 2.45 -10.38 -15.18
C SER A 73 0.93 -10.52 -15.08
N PRO A 74 0.31 -10.81 -13.90
CA PRO A 74 -1.15 -10.95 -13.83
C PRO A 74 -1.93 -9.69 -14.18
N ALA A 75 -1.36 -8.50 -13.99
CA ALA A 75 -2.01 -7.24 -14.40
C ALA A 75 -1.88 -6.95 -15.93
N GLY A 76 -1.08 -7.74 -16.66
CA GLY A 76 -0.85 -7.59 -18.09
C GLY A 76 -0.05 -6.34 -18.48
N VAL A 77 0.38 -5.56 -17.52
CA VAL A 77 1.18 -4.33 -17.70
C VAL A 77 2.12 -4.14 -16.52
N LEU A 78 3.23 -3.46 -16.76
CA LEU A 78 4.11 -3.00 -15.69
C LEU A 78 3.75 -1.57 -15.26
N ALA A 79 4.01 -1.23 -14.00
CA ALA A 79 3.97 0.16 -13.55
C ALA A 79 4.94 1.01 -14.38
N PRO A 80 4.64 2.31 -14.63
CA PRO A 80 5.51 3.17 -15.42
C PRO A 80 6.93 3.23 -14.83
N LYS A 81 7.96 3.20 -15.68
CA LYS A 81 9.37 3.26 -15.21
C LYS A 81 9.71 4.51 -14.39
N SER A 82 8.91 5.56 -14.52
CA SER A 82 9.07 6.80 -13.75
C SER A 82 8.44 6.76 -12.36
N LYS A 83 7.64 5.71 -12.04
CA LYS A 83 6.81 5.60 -10.82
C LYS A 83 6.62 4.16 -10.43
N ALA A 84 7.43 3.69 -9.49
CA ALA A 84 7.40 2.31 -9.00
C ALA A 84 6.26 2.01 -8.02
N ASP A 85 5.45 3.00 -7.67
CA ASP A 85 4.45 2.91 -6.59
C ASP A 85 3.59 1.64 -6.68
N LEU A 86 2.93 1.42 -7.83
CA LEU A 86 2.10 0.22 -8.02
C LEU A 86 2.90 -1.08 -8.21
N ALA A 87 4.19 -1.01 -8.54
CA ALA A 87 5.04 -2.20 -8.54
C ALA A 87 5.27 -2.73 -7.12
N PHE A 88 5.46 -1.86 -6.13
CA PHE A 88 5.54 -2.27 -4.72
C PHE A 88 4.22 -2.87 -4.22
N ILE A 89 3.09 -2.36 -4.68
CA ILE A 89 1.76 -2.91 -4.34
C ILE A 89 1.60 -4.31 -4.93
N MET A 90 1.93 -4.50 -6.21
CA MET A 90 1.87 -5.81 -6.87
C MET A 90 2.83 -6.82 -6.24
N HIS A 91 4.05 -6.39 -5.90
CA HIS A 91 5.02 -7.20 -5.16
C HIS A 91 4.44 -7.65 -3.81
N SER A 92 3.90 -6.73 -3.02
CA SER A 92 3.29 -7.04 -1.72
C SER A 92 2.10 -7.99 -1.86
N LEU A 93 1.23 -7.77 -2.85
CA LEU A 93 0.11 -8.67 -3.13
C LEU A 93 0.58 -10.08 -3.48
N SER A 94 1.63 -10.21 -4.30
CA SER A 94 2.16 -11.52 -4.69
C SER A 94 2.63 -12.33 -3.48
N TRP A 95 3.31 -11.69 -2.54
CA TRP A 95 3.86 -12.33 -1.34
C TRP A 95 2.88 -12.43 -0.17
N LEU A 96 1.69 -11.89 -0.30
CA LEU A 96 0.65 -11.98 0.72
C LEU A 96 0.05 -13.39 0.75
N ALA A 97 -0.10 -13.95 1.94
CA ALA A 97 -0.83 -15.20 2.15
C ALA A 97 -2.32 -15.06 1.76
N THR A 98 -2.97 -16.16 1.45
CA THR A 98 -4.40 -16.15 1.05
C THR A 98 -5.30 -15.55 2.12
N ASN A 99 -5.02 -15.81 3.40
CA ASN A 99 -5.74 -15.25 4.55
C ASN A 99 -5.07 -13.97 5.11
N GLY A 100 -4.00 -13.49 4.45
CA GLY A 100 -3.21 -12.35 4.91
C GLY A 100 -3.87 -11.00 4.65
N THR A 101 -3.33 -9.99 5.33
CA THR A 101 -3.70 -8.58 5.14
C THR A 101 -2.46 -7.72 4.92
N ALA A 102 -2.46 -6.91 3.87
CA ALA A 102 -1.41 -5.93 3.64
C ALA A 102 -1.96 -4.51 3.82
N ALA A 103 -1.21 -3.64 4.51
CA ALA A 103 -1.51 -2.22 4.64
C ALA A 103 -0.32 -1.41 4.13
N ILE A 104 -0.52 -0.68 3.04
CA ILE A 104 0.55 -0.01 2.31
C ILE A 104 0.24 1.49 2.24
N VAL A 105 1.17 2.32 2.71
CA VAL A 105 1.06 3.77 2.57
C VAL A 105 1.37 4.15 1.13
N CYS A 106 0.49 4.92 0.52
CA CYS A 106 0.52 5.25 -0.89
C CYS A 106 0.52 6.76 -1.14
N PHE A 107 1.16 7.17 -2.22
CA PHE A 107 0.99 8.50 -2.79
C PHE A 107 -0.41 8.60 -3.43
N PRO A 108 -1.18 9.66 -3.20
CA PRO A 108 -2.57 9.76 -3.66
C PRO A 108 -2.74 9.59 -5.17
N GLY A 109 -1.75 10.00 -5.95
CA GLY A 109 -1.79 9.90 -7.40
C GLY A 109 -2.03 8.48 -7.95
N VAL A 110 -1.64 7.43 -7.21
CA VAL A 110 -1.89 6.05 -7.64
C VAL A 110 -3.38 5.71 -7.69
N MET A 111 -4.21 6.47 -7.00
CA MET A 111 -5.65 6.24 -6.90
C MET A 111 -6.43 6.64 -8.16
N TYR A 112 -5.90 7.59 -8.98
CA TYR A 112 -6.67 8.16 -10.09
C TYR A 112 -5.92 8.28 -11.42
N ARG A 113 -4.58 8.14 -11.45
CA ARG A 113 -3.83 8.29 -12.70
C ARG A 113 -4.26 7.25 -13.74
N GLY A 114 -4.24 7.64 -15.02
CA GLY A 114 -4.58 6.80 -16.15
C GLY A 114 -3.46 5.87 -16.62
N GLY A 115 -3.59 5.33 -17.82
CA GLY A 115 -2.57 4.49 -18.47
C GLY A 115 -2.34 3.14 -17.77
N ALA A 116 -1.09 2.76 -17.59
CA ALA A 116 -0.72 1.49 -16.96
C ALA A 116 -1.17 1.42 -15.48
N GLU A 117 -1.13 2.55 -14.75
CA GLU A 117 -1.58 2.59 -13.35
C GLU A 117 -3.08 2.28 -13.25
N LYS A 118 -3.92 2.78 -14.17
CA LYS A 118 -5.35 2.41 -14.24
C LYS A 118 -5.54 0.90 -14.48
N LYS A 119 -4.79 0.31 -15.42
CA LYS A 119 -4.90 -1.14 -15.70
C LYS A 119 -4.54 -2.00 -14.49
N ILE A 120 -3.55 -1.57 -13.71
CA ILE A 120 -3.20 -2.26 -12.47
C ILE A 120 -4.33 -2.12 -11.44
N ARG A 121 -4.90 -0.92 -11.26
CA ARG A 121 -6.07 -0.75 -10.37
C ARG A 121 -7.26 -1.59 -10.83
N GLN A 122 -7.52 -1.63 -12.12
CA GLN A 122 -8.54 -2.51 -12.71
C GLN A 122 -8.30 -3.96 -12.31
N TYR A 123 -7.08 -4.48 -12.52
CA TYR A 123 -6.72 -5.84 -12.09
C TYR A 123 -7.00 -6.07 -10.60
N LEU A 124 -6.61 -5.13 -9.74
CA LEU A 124 -6.81 -5.24 -8.30
C LEU A 124 -8.29 -5.24 -7.89
N ILE A 125 -9.12 -4.42 -8.51
CA ILE A 125 -10.57 -4.33 -8.24
C ILE A 125 -11.32 -5.52 -8.83
N ASP A 126 -11.06 -5.89 -10.08
CA ASP A 126 -11.75 -6.98 -10.76
C ASP A 126 -11.48 -8.34 -10.07
N ASN A 127 -10.31 -8.51 -9.46
CA ASN A 127 -9.96 -9.68 -8.65
C ASN A 127 -10.30 -9.55 -7.15
N ASN A 128 -10.99 -8.48 -6.76
CA ASN A 128 -11.44 -8.24 -5.39
C ASN A 128 -10.30 -8.18 -4.34
N TYR A 129 -9.13 -7.63 -4.69
CA TYR A 129 -7.97 -7.57 -3.80
C TYR A 129 -7.93 -6.32 -2.92
N ILE A 130 -8.59 -5.22 -3.30
CA ILE A 130 -8.62 -4.01 -2.48
C ILE A 130 -9.73 -4.12 -1.45
N ASP A 131 -9.37 -4.11 -0.16
CA ASP A 131 -10.31 -4.21 0.96
C ASP A 131 -10.74 -2.83 1.45
N CYS A 132 -9.79 -1.90 1.58
CA CYS A 132 -10.06 -0.55 2.06
C CYS A 132 -9.08 0.47 1.49
N ILE A 133 -9.57 1.68 1.27
CA ILE A 133 -8.75 2.89 1.01
C ILE A 133 -9.01 3.88 2.14
N ILE A 134 -7.96 4.32 2.82
CA ILE A 134 -8.06 5.29 3.92
C ILE A 134 -7.30 6.55 3.50
N GLN A 135 -8.00 7.66 3.30
CA GLN A 135 -7.38 8.97 3.11
C GLN A 135 -6.89 9.48 4.45
N LEU A 136 -5.60 9.78 4.55
CA LEU A 136 -5.00 10.36 5.75
C LEU A 136 -4.96 11.90 5.68
N PRO A 137 -4.83 12.59 6.83
CA PRO A 137 -4.56 14.02 6.86
C PRO A 137 -3.28 14.40 6.11
N ASP A 138 -3.21 15.63 5.66
CA ASP A 138 -1.97 16.23 5.19
C ASP A 138 -0.96 16.47 6.36
N ASN A 139 0.25 16.84 6.01
CA ASN A 139 1.28 17.22 7.00
C ASN A 139 1.52 16.19 8.13
N LEU A 140 1.27 14.90 7.92
CA LEU A 140 1.59 13.85 8.90
C LEU A 140 3.07 13.47 8.89
N PHE A 141 3.74 13.54 7.75
CA PHE A 141 5.12 13.09 7.57
C PHE A 141 6.10 14.26 7.55
N TYR A 142 7.28 14.04 8.10
CA TYR A 142 8.35 15.04 8.04
C TYR A 142 8.80 15.26 6.59
N GLY A 143 9.06 16.54 6.25
CA GLY A 143 9.59 16.92 4.94
C GLY A 143 8.59 16.93 3.78
N THR A 144 7.30 16.68 4.03
CA THR A 144 6.25 16.77 3.01
C THR A 144 4.92 17.20 3.61
N SER A 145 4.19 18.04 2.87
CA SER A 145 2.82 18.42 3.21
C SER A 145 1.75 17.55 2.49
N ILE A 146 2.19 16.53 1.75
CA ILE A 146 1.27 15.73 0.93
C ILE A 146 0.39 14.87 1.83
N ALA A 147 -0.91 14.94 1.62
CA ALA A 147 -1.85 13.98 2.19
C ALA A 147 -1.60 12.61 1.54
N THR A 148 -1.34 11.59 2.35
CA THR A 148 -1.15 10.21 1.89
C THR A 148 -2.42 9.40 2.07
N CYS A 149 -2.43 8.18 1.56
CA CYS A 149 -3.50 7.23 1.82
C CYS A 149 -2.94 5.86 2.17
N ILE A 150 -3.74 5.03 2.81
CA ILE A 150 -3.41 3.63 3.06
C ILE A 150 -4.28 2.78 2.15
N MET A 151 -3.66 1.90 1.37
CA MET A 151 -4.34 0.84 0.64
C MET A 151 -4.24 -0.46 1.44
N VAL A 152 -5.39 -1.04 1.78
CA VAL A 152 -5.47 -2.33 2.45
C VAL A 152 -5.81 -3.39 1.42
N LEU A 153 -4.99 -4.43 1.33
CA LEU A 153 -5.15 -5.57 0.42
C LEU A 153 -5.48 -6.84 1.19
N LYS A 154 -6.37 -7.65 0.62
CA LYS A 154 -6.68 -9.02 1.04
C LYS A 154 -6.93 -9.90 -0.19
N LYS A 155 -6.48 -11.15 -0.16
CA LYS A 155 -6.75 -12.13 -1.22
C LYS A 155 -8.08 -12.87 -1.02
N SER A 156 -8.51 -13.00 0.23
CA SER A 156 -9.73 -13.73 0.58
C SER A 156 -10.72 -12.79 1.24
N LYS A 157 -11.68 -12.29 0.47
CA LYS A 157 -12.76 -11.42 0.94
C LYS A 157 -14.08 -12.11 0.73
N SER A 158 -15.02 -11.96 1.67
CA SER A 158 -16.37 -12.47 1.59
C SER A 158 -17.31 -11.58 0.75
N GLU A 159 -16.96 -10.30 0.62
CA GLU A 159 -17.76 -9.27 -0.06
C GLU A 159 -17.01 -8.71 -1.27
N ASN A 160 -17.74 -8.46 -2.35
CA ASN A 160 -17.18 -7.81 -3.55
C ASN A 160 -17.40 -6.29 -3.50
N SER A 161 -16.80 -5.68 -2.46
CA SER A 161 -16.89 -4.25 -2.17
C SER A 161 -15.58 -3.73 -1.59
N THR A 162 -15.35 -2.44 -1.72
CA THR A 162 -14.19 -1.73 -1.15
C THR A 162 -14.70 -0.66 -0.18
N LEU A 163 -14.12 -0.61 1.01
CA LEU A 163 -14.43 0.43 1.99
C LEU A 163 -13.55 1.66 1.73
N PHE A 164 -14.17 2.83 1.67
CA PHE A 164 -13.48 4.12 1.59
C PHE A 164 -13.65 4.85 2.91
N ILE A 165 -12.56 5.35 3.50
CA ILE A 165 -12.57 6.13 4.76
C ILE A 165 -11.89 7.47 4.51
N ASP A 166 -12.60 8.55 4.72
CA ASP A 166 -12.06 9.91 4.70
C ASP A 166 -11.63 10.35 6.10
N ALA A 167 -10.40 10.02 6.46
CA ALA A 167 -9.80 10.45 7.72
C ALA A 167 -9.00 11.77 7.56
N SER A 168 -9.21 12.53 6.50
CA SER A 168 -8.46 13.77 6.23
C SER A 168 -8.60 14.83 7.31
N LYS A 169 -9.67 14.76 8.12
CA LYS A 169 -9.94 15.67 9.24
C LYS A 169 -9.61 15.08 10.61
N GLU A 170 -9.18 13.83 10.67
CA GLU A 170 -8.84 13.11 11.89
C GLU A 170 -7.41 13.42 12.33
N PHE A 171 -7.18 14.58 12.95
CA PHE A 171 -5.87 14.95 13.47
C PHE A 171 -5.94 16.04 14.54
N VAL A 172 -4.85 16.17 15.28
CA VAL A 172 -4.53 17.37 16.09
C VAL A 172 -3.33 18.06 15.51
N LYS A 173 -3.33 19.40 15.51
CA LYS A 173 -2.20 20.18 15.05
C LYS A 173 -1.14 20.29 16.14
N VAL A 174 0.10 19.90 15.82
CA VAL A 174 1.24 20.00 16.73
C VAL A 174 2.34 20.82 16.06
N THR A 175 2.48 22.08 16.43
CA THR A 175 3.40 23.04 15.79
C THR A 175 3.20 23.10 14.27
N ASN A 176 4.13 22.56 13.49
CA ASN A 176 4.10 22.62 12.03
C ASN A 176 3.53 21.36 11.37
N ASN A 177 3.28 20.30 12.13
CA ASN A 177 2.79 19.02 11.63
C ASN A 177 1.43 18.67 12.24
N ASN A 178 0.69 17.84 11.51
CA ASN A 178 -0.49 17.16 12.02
C ASN A 178 -0.06 15.86 12.69
N LYS A 179 -0.84 15.40 13.66
CA LYS A 179 -0.60 14.13 14.37
C LYS A 179 -1.92 13.39 14.56
N LEU A 180 -1.91 12.10 14.31
CA LEU A 180 -2.98 11.20 14.72
C LEU A 180 -2.86 10.92 16.23
N THR A 181 -3.91 11.20 16.97
CA THR A 181 -4.02 10.77 18.37
C THR A 181 -4.50 9.33 18.43
N GLN A 182 -4.45 8.73 19.61
CA GLN A 182 -5.01 7.40 19.83
C GLN A 182 -6.51 7.36 19.50
N GLU A 183 -7.25 8.41 19.85
CA GLU A 183 -8.68 8.57 19.54
C GLU A 183 -8.94 8.61 18.02
N ASN A 184 -8.14 9.38 17.25
CA ASN A 184 -8.26 9.41 15.80
C ASN A 184 -7.99 8.02 15.18
N ILE A 185 -6.97 7.31 15.67
CA ILE A 185 -6.65 5.96 15.21
C ILE A 185 -7.81 5.00 15.53
N GLU A 186 -8.39 5.06 16.72
CA GLU A 186 -9.51 4.22 17.12
C GLU A 186 -10.76 4.51 16.28
N THR A 187 -11.05 5.78 15.96
CA THR A 187 -12.15 6.18 15.07
C THR A 187 -11.99 5.53 13.70
N ILE A 188 -10.80 5.61 13.10
CA ILE A 188 -10.50 4.99 11.80
C ILE A 188 -10.62 3.45 11.89
N LEU A 189 -10.06 2.83 12.93
CA LEU A 189 -10.11 1.39 13.11
C LEU A 189 -11.52 0.87 13.36
N ASN A 190 -12.37 1.60 14.07
CA ASN A 190 -13.75 1.23 14.29
C ASN A 190 -14.54 1.26 12.97
N ALA A 191 -14.40 2.30 12.17
CA ALA A 191 -15.01 2.35 10.83
C ALA A 191 -14.53 1.21 9.93
N PHE A 192 -13.22 0.89 9.97
CA PHE A 192 -12.65 -0.23 9.24
C PHE A 192 -13.24 -1.58 9.66
N LYS A 193 -13.45 -1.80 10.96
CA LYS A 193 -14.02 -3.04 11.51
C LYS A 193 -15.52 -3.16 11.22
N ASP A 194 -16.26 -2.07 11.40
CA ASP A 194 -17.71 -2.06 11.26
C ASP A 194 -18.17 -2.17 9.82
N ARG A 195 -17.36 -1.71 8.86
CA ARG A 195 -17.61 -1.76 7.40
C ARG A 195 -19.00 -1.23 7.03
N LYS A 196 -19.38 -0.09 7.59
CA LYS A 196 -20.69 0.55 7.37
C LYS A 196 -20.50 1.96 6.83
N ASP A 197 -21.52 2.44 6.14
CA ASP A 197 -21.58 3.83 5.72
C ASP A 197 -21.70 4.73 6.97
N ILE A 198 -20.85 5.74 7.01
CA ILE A 198 -20.85 6.81 8.02
C ILE A 198 -20.81 8.12 7.25
N GLU A 199 -21.82 8.95 7.44
CA GLU A 199 -21.97 10.22 6.71
C GLU A 199 -20.70 11.07 6.82
N HIS A 200 -20.20 11.52 5.65
CA HIS A 200 -18.97 12.31 5.50
C HIS A 200 -17.68 11.66 6.04
N PHE A 201 -17.68 10.35 6.31
CA PHE A 201 -16.50 9.67 6.87
C PHE A 201 -16.18 8.32 6.23
N ALA A 202 -17.16 7.45 6.03
CA ALA A 202 -16.91 6.13 5.46
C ALA A 202 -18.04 5.72 4.50
N ARG A 203 -17.65 5.03 3.41
CA ARG A 203 -18.59 4.48 2.43
C ARG A 203 -18.11 3.11 1.94
N LEU A 204 -19.00 2.13 1.98
CA LEU A 204 -18.79 0.81 1.41
C LEU A 204 -19.30 0.79 -0.04
N VAL A 205 -18.41 0.67 -1.00
CA VAL A 205 -18.72 0.80 -2.44
C VAL A 205 -18.57 -0.55 -3.13
N PRO A 206 -19.60 -1.05 -3.85
CA PRO A 206 -19.48 -2.23 -4.69
C PRO A 206 -18.37 -2.06 -5.75
N ASN A 207 -17.57 -3.10 -6.00
CA ASN A 207 -16.50 -3.02 -7.00
C ASN A 207 -17.03 -2.74 -8.43
N SER A 208 -18.28 -3.10 -8.73
CA SER A 208 -18.95 -2.74 -9.99
C SER A 208 -19.13 -1.23 -10.14
N GLU A 209 -19.49 -0.53 -9.08
CA GLU A 209 -19.61 0.94 -9.08
C GLU A 209 -18.25 1.60 -9.29
N ILE A 210 -17.18 1.07 -8.68
CA ILE A 210 -15.81 1.55 -8.90
C ILE A 210 -15.40 1.38 -10.36
N ALA A 211 -15.76 0.25 -10.98
CA ALA A 211 -15.49 -0.01 -12.40
C ALA A 211 -16.22 1.00 -13.32
N GLU A 212 -17.48 1.33 -13.03
CA GLU A 212 -18.26 2.36 -13.75
C GLU A 212 -17.64 3.76 -13.60
N GLN A 213 -16.93 4.03 -12.50
CA GLN A 213 -16.19 5.26 -12.26
C GLN A 213 -14.73 5.21 -12.73
N ASP A 214 -14.45 4.42 -13.76
CA ASP A 214 -13.14 4.34 -14.41
C ASP A 214 -12.01 3.86 -13.48
N TYR A 215 -12.35 3.01 -12.48
CA TYR A 215 -11.44 2.50 -11.47
C TYR A 215 -10.73 3.62 -10.67
N ASN A 216 -11.42 4.73 -10.47
CA ASN A 216 -10.95 5.80 -9.61
C ASN A 216 -11.15 5.39 -8.14
N LEU A 217 -10.06 5.43 -7.36
CA LEU A 217 -10.03 5.06 -5.94
C LEU A 217 -9.83 6.28 -5.03
N SER A 218 -10.00 7.50 -5.55
CA SER A 218 -9.91 8.71 -4.72
C SER A 218 -11.08 8.78 -3.74
N VAL A 219 -10.78 9.04 -2.48
CA VAL A 219 -11.79 9.16 -1.41
C VAL A 219 -12.61 10.44 -1.55
N SER A 220 -12.08 11.45 -2.23
CA SER A 220 -12.71 12.78 -2.43
C SER A 220 -13.61 12.89 -3.64
N THR A 221 -13.97 11.80 -4.27
CA THR A 221 -14.90 11.77 -5.43
C THR A 221 -16.31 11.40 -5.04
#